data_d496004640ac2661a9f9060da6a45256
#
_entry.id   d496004640ac2661a9f9060da6a45256
#
_cell.length_a   1.000
_cell.length_b   1.000
_cell.length_c   1.000
_cell.angle_alpha   90.00
_cell.angle_beta   90.00
_cell.angle_gamma   90.00
#
_symmetry.space_group_name_H-M   'P 1'
#
loop_
_entity.id
_entity.type
_entity.pdbx_description
1 polymer ?
#
loop_
_entity_poly.entity_id
_entity_poly.type
_entity_poly.pdbx_seq_one_letter_code
_entity_poly.pdbx_strand_id
1 'polypeptide(L)'
;MRITTLTLGAVLMTGSAAIADVYVPEGELGTVLHLDQFFNEAGRIEGLDNVHGLAGAPKRGILVAGSLSESMPGDVAKPTAVSEEDHAAHHGGGDTAKPDTVSLVTLIEADSREILRQIEVPGIVHHVGISSDERFAVVTHPGLGAVSVIDLERGRVTATVATGPVPEYAVADPKTGSFLVSNAGNATISVLDPEDGIVTRNFKLQGPPKHIQLDADARQLIVSEADNGTVSIMDADSGEILDTFDIGGELHGVAVDQDAIWSSARERNLVVRIDRSTGERLEVNVGSEPYHMARVEDALLVSSAGKPELWILDPETLELRQTIETDSRAHQFAPMP
;
A
#
# COMPACT_ATOMS: atom_id res chain seq x y z
N MET A 1 -4.06 -69.61 7.45
CA MET A 1 -4.68 -68.47 6.77
C MET A 1 -4.12 -67.19 7.41
N ARG A 2 -3.14 -66.53 6.76
CA ARG A 2 -2.49 -65.31 7.26
C ARG A 2 -3.17 -64.13 6.61
N ILE A 3 -3.76 -63.25 7.39
CA ILE A 3 -4.39 -62.00 6.93
C ILE A 3 -3.28 -60.94 6.97
N THR A 4 -2.91 -60.43 5.80
CA THR A 4 -1.96 -59.32 5.67
C THR A 4 -2.77 -58.01 5.64
N THR A 5 -2.65 -57.20 6.68
CA THR A 5 -3.28 -55.89 6.75
C THR A 5 -2.40 -54.89 5.97
N LEU A 6 -2.93 -54.36 4.87
CA LEU A 6 -2.30 -53.23 4.15
C LEU A 6 -2.67 -51.94 4.89
N THR A 7 -1.69 -51.30 5.45
CA THR A 7 -1.83 -49.92 6.00
C THR A 7 -1.63 -48.93 4.84
N LEU A 8 -2.72 -48.27 4.46
CA LEU A 8 -2.69 -47.17 3.50
C LEU A 8 -2.17 -45.90 4.21
N GLY A 9 -0.94 -45.55 3.96
CA GLY A 9 -0.38 -44.28 4.45
C GLY A 9 -0.99 -43.12 3.68
N ALA A 10 -1.76 -42.27 4.35
CA ALA A 10 -2.17 -40.99 3.79
C ALA A 10 -0.96 -40.06 3.76
N VAL A 11 -0.49 -39.73 2.57
CA VAL A 11 0.45 -38.62 2.36
C VAL A 11 -0.36 -37.34 2.51
N LEU A 12 -0.19 -36.65 3.64
CA LEU A 12 -0.61 -35.27 3.80
C LEU A 12 0.27 -34.43 2.87
N MET A 13 -0.28 -34.03 1.72
CA MET A 13 0.29 -32.93 0.96
C MET A 13 0.06 -31.66 1.80
N THR A 14 1.08 -31.23 2.53
CA THR A 14 1.16 -29.85 3.00
C THR A 14 1.26 -28.99 1.75
N GLY A 15 0.16 -28.33 1.39
CA GLY A 15 0.20 -27.31 0.37
C GLY A 15 1.22 -26.26 0.85
N SER A 16 2.35 -26.13 0.15
CA SER A 16 3.21 -24.95 0.27
C SER A 16 2.31 -23.76 -0.04
N ALA A 17 2.13 -22.85 0.90
CA ALA A 17 1.63 -21.53 0.57
C ALA A 17 2.55 -20.99 -0.54
N ALA A 18 1.98 -20.49 -1.62
CA ALA A 18 2.76 -19.82 -2.65
C ALA A 18 3.42 -18.62 -1.99
N ILE A 19 4.76 -18.59 -1.96
CA ILE A 19 5.50 -17.46 -1.42
C ILE A 19 5.34 -16.32 -2.42
N ALA A 20 4.98 -15.13 -1.93
CA ALA A 20 4.63 -13.99 -2.76
C ALA A 20 5.86 -13.38 -3.44
N ASP A 21 5.75 -13.09 -4.72
CA ASP A 21 6.63 -12.12 -5.37
C ASP A 21 6.34 -10.72 -4.84
N VAL A 22 7.32 -9.82 -4.84
CA VAL A 22 7.17 -8.46 -4.35
C VAL A 22 7.58 -7.46 -5.40
N TYR A 23 6.71 -6.49 -5.63
CA TYR A 23 6.99 -5.38 -6.54
C TYR A 23 7.24 -4.11 -5.74
N VAL A 24 8.27 -3.35 -6.11
CA VAL A 24 8.77 -2.19 -5.37
C VAL A 24 8.96 -1.01 -6.33
N PRO A 25 8.24 0.10 -6.18
CA PRO A 25 8.43 1.28 -7.02
C PRO A 25 9.76 1.96 -6.69
N GLU A 26 10.52 2.32 -7.73
CA GLU A 26 11.79 3.02 -7.67
C GLU A 26 11.64 4.49 -8.09
N GLY A 27 10.62 5.14 -7.58
CA GLY A 27 10.35 6.58 -7.60
C GLY A 27 10.69 7.31 -8.90
N GLU A 28 11.65 8.22 -8.81
CA GLU A 28 12.01 9.15 -9.86
C GLU A 28 12.47 8.50 -11.19
N LEU A 29 12.93 7.26 -11.15
CA LEU A 29 13.32 6.53 -12.37
C LEU A 29 12.13 6.01 -13.17
N GLY A 30 10.94 5.98 -12.57
CA GLY A 30 9.76 5.45 -13.23
C GLY A 30 9.85 3.96 -13.50
N THR A 31 10.49 3.21 -12.62
CA THR A 31 10.63 1.77 -12.68
C THR A 31 9.98 1.09 -11.49
N VAL A 32 9.62 -0.19 -11.63
CA VAL A 32 9.18 -1.06 -10.55
C VAL A 32 10.09 -2.28 -10.53
N LEU A 33 10.83 -2.45 -9.45
CA LEU A 33 11.66 -3.63 -9.21
C LEU A 33 10.76 -4.83 -8.89
N HIS A 34 10.97 -5.95 -9.55
CA HIS A 34 10.33 -7.23 -9.26
C HIS A 34 11.31 -8.14 -8.52
N LEU A 35 10.95 -8.52 -7.31
CA LEU A 35 11.66 -9.49 -6.49
C LEU A 35 10.89 -10.81 -6.49
N ASP A 36 11.61 -11.91 -6.69
CA ASP A 36 11.05 -13.26 -6.59
C ASP A 36 10.74 -13.64 -5.12
N GLN A 37 10.15 -14.80 -4.93
CA GLN A 37 9.85 -15.39 -3.63
C GLN A 37 11.05 -15.51 -2.66
N PHE A 38 12.28 -15.39 -3.14
CA PHE A 38 13.52 -15.41 -2.34
C PHE A 38 14.14 -14.03 -2.22
N PHE A 39 13.43 -12.98 -2.62
CA PHE A 39 13.87 -11.59 -2.68
C PHE A 39 15.09 -11.36 -3.60
N ASN A 40 15.29 -12.20 -4.62
CA ASN A 40 16.23 -11.91 -5.70
C ASN A 40 15.54 -11.07 -6.78
N GLU A 41 16.31 -10.22 -7.45
CA GLU A 41 15.79 -9.49 -8.60
C GLU A 41 15.39 -10.45 -9.72
N ALA A 42 14.10 -10.45 -10.06
CA ALA A 42 13.51 -11.20 -11.18
C ALA A 42 13.34 -10.32 -12.43
N GLY A 43 13.45 -9.01 -12.29
CA GLY A 43 13.42 -8.05 -13.38
C GLY A 43 12.85 -6.70 -12.95
N ARG A 44 12.58 -5.84 -13.96
CA ARG A 44 11.98 -4.51 -13.75
C ARG A 44 10.88 -4.25 -14.76
N ILE A 45 9.92 -3.44 -14.36
CA ILE A 45 8.91 -2.82 -15.23
C ILE A 45 9.42 -1.41 -15.50
N GLU A 46 9.50 -1.04 -16.77
CA GLU A 46 10.03 0.26 -17.21
C GLU A 46 8.95 1.09 -17.91
N GLY A 47 9.24 2.35 -18.18
CA GLY A 47 8.37 3.24 -18.95
C GLY A 47 7.20 3.82 -18.16
N LEU A 48 7.30 3.80 -16.83
CA LEU A 48 6.40 4.48 -15.92
C LEU A 48 6.94 5.89 -15.62
N ASP A 49 6.11 6.74 -15.01
CA ASP A 49 6.53 8.09 -14.67
C ASP A 49 6.44 8.29 -13.16
N ASN A 50 7.59 8.51 -12.50
CA ASN A 50 7.75 8.79 -11.07
C ASN A 50 6.78 7.98 -10.17
N VAL A 51 6.87 6.66 -10.26
CA VAL A 51 5.97 5.75 -9.53
C VAL A 51 6.23 5.82 -8.02
N HIS A 52 5.20 6.11 -7.25
CA HIS A 52 5.29 6.20 -5.79
C HIS A 52 4.35 5.21 -5.10
N GLY A 53 3.05 5.32 -5.34
CA GLY A 53 2.07 4.36 -4.86
C GLY A 53 2.04 3.12 -5.74
N LEU A 54 2.01 1.93 -5.13
CA LEU A 54 1.91 0.65 -5.84
C LEU A 54 1.11 -0.34 -5.00
N ALA A 55 0.14 -1.01 -5.61
CA ALA A 55 -0.59 -2.09 -4.97
C ALA A 55 -0.88 -3.24 -5.93
N GLY A 56 -0.90 -4.46 -5.40
CA GLY A 56 -1.21 -5.67 -6.13
C GLY A 56 -2.69 -6.04 -6.08
N ALA A 57 -3.22 -6.57 -7.18
CA ALA A 57 -4.52 -7.22 -7.27
C ALA A 57 -4.33 -8.64 -7.81
N PRO A 58 -3.93 -9.61 -6.94
CA PRO A 58 -3.48 -10.93 -7.36
C PRO A 58 -4.56 -11.77 -8.04
N LYS A 59 -5.84 -11.66 -7.66
CA LYS A 59 -6.93 -12.36 -8.34
C LYS A 59 -7.14 -11.91 -9.78
N ARG A 60 -6.67 -10.70 -10.11
CA ARG A 60 -6.68 -10.13 -11.46
C ARG A 60 -5.34 -10.28 -12.18
N GLY A 61 -4.28 -10.65 -11.48
CA GLY A 61 -2.91 -10.70 -12.02
C GLY A 61 -2.35 -9.32 -12.38
N ILE A 62 -2.81 -8.24 -11.74
CA ILE A 62 -2.38 -6.88 -12.10
C ILE A 62 -1.77 -6.11 -10.92
N LEU A 63 -0.91 -5.17 -11.28
CA LEU A 63 -0.43 -4.11 -10.41
C LEU A 63 -1.12 -2.80 -10.77
N VAL A 64 -1.34 -1.96 -9.75
CA VAL A 64 -1.87 -0.61 -9.90
C VAL A 64 -0.81 0.36 -9.39
N ALA A 65 -0.22 1.13 -10.31
CA ALA A 65 0.88 2.06 -10.04
C ALA A 65 0.39 3.51 -10.16
N GLY A 66 0.70 4.33 -9.16
CA GLY A 66 0.37 5.75 -9.13
C GLY A 66 1.60 6.64 -9.28
N SER A 67 1.50 7.70 -10.03
CA SER A 67 2.59 8.64 -10.33
C SER A 67 2.54 9.90 -9.47
N LEU A 68 3.71 10.39 -9.02
CA LEU A 68 3.88 11.72 -8.44
C LEU A 68 4.09 12.82 -9.50
N SER A 69 4.31 12.46 -10.77
CA SER A 69 4.42 13.44 -11.85
C SER A 69 3.06 14.02 -12.22
N GLU A 70 3.06 15.30 -12.54
CA GLU A 70 1.88 16.01 -13.02
C GLU A 70 2.11 16.54 -14.44
N SER A 71 1.05 16.51 -15.24
CA SER A 71 1.02 17.06 -16.59
C SER A 71 -0.27 17.86 -16.81
N MET A 72 -0.37 18.57 -17.93
CA MET A 72 -1.63 19.19 -18.31
C MET A 72 -2.60 18.11 -18.81
N PRO A 73 -3.91 18.22 -18.54
CA PRO A 73 -4.90 17.26 -19.02
C PRO A 73 -4.84 17.12 -20.56
N GLY A 74 -4.71 15.88 -21.02
CA GLY A 74 -4.62 15.56 -22.45
C GLY A 74 -3.22 15.59 -23.07
N ASP A 75 -2.18 15.96 -22.30
CA ASP A 75 -0.78 15.93 -22.76
C ASP A 75 -0.13 14.54 -22.58
N VAL A 76 -0.85 13.62 -21.93
CA VAL A 76 -0.39 12.26 -21.71
C VAL A 76 -0.36 11.50 -23.05
N ALA A 77 0.78 10.88 -23.37
CA ALA A 77 0.93 10.08 -24.57
C ALA A 77 -0.08 8.93 -24.58
N LYS A 78 -0.86 8.80 -25.66
CA LYS A 78 -1.83 7.70 -25.81
C LYS A 78 -1.11 6.35 -25.77
N PRO A 79 -1.55 5.40 -24.91
CA PRO A 79 -1.11 4.03 -25.03
C PRO A 79 -1.51 3.48 -26.40
N THR A 80 -0.61 2.79 -27.06
CA THR A 80 -0.82 2.24 -28.43
C THR A 80 -1.96 1.20 -28.53
N ALA A 81 -2.50 0.76 -27.39
CA ALA A 81 -3.54 -0.27 -27.29
C ALA A 81 -4.98 0.27 -27.09
N VAL A 82 -5.21 1.59 -26.98
CA VAL A 82 -6.54 2.17 -26.68
C VAL A 82 -7.13 2.84 -27.94
N SER A 83 -8.41 2.53 -28.25
CA SER A 83 -9.12 3.14 -29.38
C SER A 83 -9.43 4.62 -29.14
N GLU A 84 -9.59 5.42 -30.23
CA GLU A 84 -9.94 6.85 -30.12
C GLU A 84 -11.32 7.08 -29.48
N GLU A 85 -12.26 6.14 -29.63
CA GLU A 85 -13.60 6.22 -29.04
C GLU A 85 -13.59 6.05 -27.53
N ASP A 86 -12.76 5.14 -27.00
CA ASP A 86 -12.61 4.95 -25.56
C ASP A 86 -11.95 6.15 -24.88
N HIS A 87 -10.99 6.80 -25.55
CA HIS A 87 -10.35 8.00 -25.02
C HIS A 87 -11.31 9.20 -24.95
N ALA A 88 -12.17 9.37 -25.94
CA ALA A 88 -13.17 10.44 -25.95
C ALA A 88 -14.31 10.25 -24.92
N ALA A 89 -14.66 9.00 -24.59
CA ALA A 89 -15.71 8.68 -23.63
C ALA A 89 -15.34 9.04 -22.17
N HIS A 90 -14.06 9.17 -21.85
CA HIS A 90 -13.59 9.50 -20.50
C HIS A 90 -13.62 11.01 -20.18
N HIS A 91 -13.80 11.89 -21.18
CA HIS A 91 -13.86 13.34 -20.99
C HIS A 91 -15.29 13.92 -20.88
N GLY A 92 -16.31 13.07 -20.78
CA GLY A 92 -17.73 13.43 -20.79
C GLY A 92 -18.36 13.60 -19.42
N GLY A 93 -18.54 14.85 -19.00
CA GLY A 93 -19.74 15.26 -18.29
C GLY A 93 -19.73 15.37 -16.78
N GLY A 94 -19.45 16.55 -16.30
CA GLY A 94 -19.80 17.09 -14.99
C GLY A 94 -19.09 18.44 -14.82
N ASP A 95 -19.86 19.49 -14.57
CA ASP A 95 -19.40 20.87 -14.38
C ASP A 95 -18.64 21.04 -13.04
N THR A 96 -17.58 20.23 -12.83
CA THR A 96 -16.56 20.44 -11.81
C THR A 96 -15.38 21.11 -12.48
N ALA A 97 -14.85 22.18 -11.87
CA ALA A 97 -13.63 22.84 -12.35
C ALA A 97 -12.60 21.76 -12.70
N LYS A 98 -12.15 21.72 -13.97
CA LYS A 98 -11.10 20.79 -14.40
C LYS A 98 -9.90 21.01 -13.48
N PRO A 99 -9.29 19.96 -12.93
CA PRO A 99 -8.04 20.13 -12.19
C PRO A 99 -7.01 20.78 -13.12
N ASP A 100 -6.23 21.70 -12.56
CA ASP A 100 -5.19 22.39 -13.33
C ASP A 100 -4.11 21.42 -13.86
N THR A 101 -3.93 20.28 -13.17
CA THR A 101 -2.99 19.21 -13.51
C THR A 101 -3.60 17.83 -13.29
N VAL A 102 -3.07 16.85 -14.01
CA VAL A 102 -3.41 15.42 -13.87
C VAL A 102 -2.16 14.59 -13.69
N SER A 103 -2.33 13.44 -13.08
CA SER A 103 -1.33 12.39 -12.96
C SER A 103 -1.87 11.08 -13.52
N LEU A 104 -1.02 10.03 -13.56
CA LEU A 104 -1.39 8.75 -14.12
C LEU A 104 -1.52 7.68 -13.03
N VAL A 105 -2.57 6.91 -13.15
CA VAL A 105 -2.65 5.56 -12.57
C VAL A 105 -2.50 4.55 -13.70
N THR A 106 -1.47 3.70 -13.61
CA THR A 106 -1.14 2.70 -14.63
C THR A 106 -1.52 1.31 -14.14
N LEU A 107 -2.32 0.59 -14.92
CA LEU A 107 -2.63 -0.82 -14.73
C LEU A 107 -1.60 -1.65 -15.52
N ILE A 108 -0.98 -2.61 -14.87
CA ILE A 108 0.12 -3.41 -15.42
C ILE A 108 -0.20 -4.88 -15.20
N GLU A 109 -0.02 -5.73 -16.20
CA GLU A 109 -0.06 -7.17 -16.02
C GLU A 109 1.22 -7.63 -15.30
N ALA A 110 1.08 -8.31 -14.18
CA ALA A 110 2.22 -8.63 -13.32
C ALA A 110 3.19 -9.62 -13.99
N ASP A 111 2.68 -10.68 -14.65
CA ASP A 111 3.48 -11.73 -15.24
C ASP A 111 4.23 -11.24 -16.49
N SER A 112 3.53 -10.60 -17.43
CA SER A 112 4.13 -10.11 -18.68
C SER A 112 4.85 -8.79 -18.53
N ARG A 113 4.54 -8.03 -17.46
CA ARG A 113 5.01 -6.65 -17.20
C ARG A 113 4.52 -5.64 -18.24
N GLU A 114 3.48 -5.97 -18.98
CA GLU A 114 2.90 -5.08 -19.99
C GLU A 114 1.97 -4.04 -19.36
N ILE A 115 2.07 -2.79 -19.84
CA ILE A 115 1.11 -1.74 -19.47
C ILE A 115 -0.22 -2.02 -20.17
N LEU A 116 -1.24 -2.32 -19.39
CA LEU A 116 -2.58 -2.60 -19.89
C LEU A 116 -3.38 -1.33 -20.15
N ARG A 117 -3.24 -0.34 -19.25
CA ARG A 117 -4.01 0.91 -19.31
C ARG A 117 -3.35 2.00 -18.48
N GLN A 118 -3.53 3.24 -18.92
CA GLN A 118 -3.24 4.43 -18.15
C GLN A 118 -4.52 5.24 -17.95
N ILE A 119 -4.73 5.74 -16.74
CA ILE A 119 -5.94 6.44 -16.31
C ILE A 119 -5.52 7.79 -15.75
N GLU A 120 -6.02 8.88 -16.34
CA GLU A 120 -5.81 10.22 -15.78
C GLU A 120 -6.61 10.40 -14.50
N VAL A 121 -5.97 10.93 -13.47
CA VAL A 121 -6.56 11.31 -12.18
C VAL A 121 -6.15 12.73 -11.82
N PRO A 122 -6.93 13.49 -11.00
CA PRO A 122 -6.60 14.86 -10.64
C PRO A 122 -5.41 14.89 -9.67
N GLY A 123 -4.39 15.72 -9.98
CA GLY A 123 -3.21 15.92 -9.13
C GLY A 123 -2.35 14.67 -8.95
N ILE A 124 -1.32 14.75 -8.13
CA ILE A 124 -0.40 13.62 -7.86
C ILE A 124 -1.09 12.45 -7.18
N VAL A 125 -0.57 11.23 -7.43
CA VAL A 125 -0.95 10.01 -6.71
C VAL A 125 0.13 9.66 -5.69
N HIS A 126 -0.23 9.71 -4.39
CA HIS A 126 0.72 9.41 -3.32
C HIS A 126 0.69 7.92 -2.95
N HIS A 127 -0.46 7.35 -2.60
CA HIS A 127 -0.60 5.91 -2.31
C HIS A 127 -1.78 5.28 -3.06
N VAL A 128 -1.73 3.95 -3.14
CA VAL A 128 -2.75 3.11 -3.78
C VAL A 128 -3.22 2.04 -2.79
N GLY A 129 -4.53 1.94 -2.59
CA GLY A 129 -5.18 0.84 -1.87
C GLY A 129 -6.10 0.06 -2.82
N ILE A 130 -6.19 -1.27 -2.65
CA ILE A 130 -7.06 -2.15 -3.45
C ILE A 130 -8.14 -2.74 -2.55
N SER A 131 -9.40 -2.76 -3.01
CA SER A 131 -10.50 -3.43 -2.29
C SER A 131 -10.27 -4.94 -2.21
N SER A 132 -10.77 -5.57 -1.16
CA SER A 132 -10.55 -7.02 -0.91
C SER A 132 -11.15 -7.92 -1.98
N ASP A 133 -12.18 -7.44 -2.70
CA ASP A 133 -12.77 -8.09 -3.87
C ASP A 133 -12.08 -7.72 -5.19
N GLU A 134 -11.10 -6.80 -5.13
CA GLU A 134 -10.32 -6.26 -6.25
C GLU A 134 -11.17 -5.58 -7.34
N ARG A 135 -12.35 -5.06 -6.97
CA ARG A 135 -13.17 -4.24 -7.89
C ARG A 135 -12.69 -2.81 -7.97
N PHE A 136 -12.19 -2.26 -6.86
CA PHE A 136 -11.81 -0.87 -6.76
C PHE A 136 -10.36 -0.69 -6.36
N ALA A 137 -9.72 0.33 -6.94
CA ALA A 137 -8.55 0.97 -6.39
C ALA A 137 -8.93 2.35 -5.83
N VAL A 138 -8.34 2.72 -4.70
CA VAL A 138 -8.43 4.07 -4.14
C VAL A 138 -7.04 4.67 -4.12
N VAL A 139 -6.90 5.84 -4.74
CA VAL A 139 -5.62 6.56 -4.81
C VAL A 139 -5.73 7.91 -4.10
N THR A 140 -4.70 8.26 -3.33
CA THR A 140 -4.72 9.48 -2.50
C THR A 140 -4.08 10.66 -3.21
N HIS A 141 -4.71 11.85 -3.06
CA HIS A 141 -4.26 13.12 -3.62
C HIS A 141 -4.03 14.15 -2.50
N PRO A 142 -2.84 14.16 -1.84
CA PRO A 142 -2.58 15.02 -0.68
C PRO A 142 -2.81 16.49 -0.93
N GLY A 143 -2.42 16.99 -2.10
CA GLY A 143 -2.59 18.39 -2.50
C GLY A 143 -4.05 18.81 -2.72
N LEU A 144 -4.96 17.87 -2.94
CA LEU A 144 -6.38 18.14 -3.17
C LEU A 144 -7.28 17.86 -1.96
N GLY A 145 -6.75 17.19 -0.92
CA GLY A 145 -7.56 16.73 0.21
C GLY A 145 -8.61 15.70 -0.22
N ALA A 146 -8.33 14.90 -1.21
CA ALA A 146 -9.27 13.98 -1.85
C ALA A 146 -8.63 12.65 -2.21
N VAL A 147 -9.46 11.69 -2.56
CA VAL A 147 -9.08 10.42 -3.17
C VAL A 147 -9.84 10.20 -4.47
N SER A 148 -9.28 9.47 -5.42
CA SER A 148 -10.03 8.96 -6.57
C SER A 148 -10.34 7.48 -6.37
N VAL A 149 -11.59 7.11 -6.67
CA VAL A 149 -12.06 5.73 -6.74
C VAL A 149 -12.01 5.28 -8.19
N ILE A 150 -11.32 4.19 -8.45
CA ILE A 150 -11.13 3.62 -9.79
C ILE A 150 -11.79 2.25 -9.84
N ASP A 151 -12.72 2.05 -10.76
CA ASP A 151 -13.27 0.74 -11.09
C ASP A 151 -12.25 -0.01 -11.96
N LEU A 152 -11.65 -1.07 -11.40
CA LEU A 152 -10.59 -1.84 -12.05
C LEU A 152 -11.09 -2.69 -13.22
N GLU A 153 -12.37 -3.08 -13.23
CA GLU A 153 -12.97 -3.81 -14.34
C GLU A 153 -13.19 -2.90 -15.55
N ARG A 154 -13.71 -1.68 -15.29
CA ARG A 154 -13.94 -0.68 -16.33
C ARG A 154 -12.72 0.12 -16.69
N GLY A 155 -11.69 0.11 -15.82
CA GLY A 155 -10.44 0.85 -15.98
C GLY A 155 -10.67 2.37 -16.04
N ARG A 156 -11.49 2.92 -15.14
CA ARG A 156 -11.82 4.35 -15.11
C ARG A 156 -12.12 4.86 -13.71
N VAL A 157 -11.93 6.16 -13.50
CA VAL A 157 -12.38 6.86 -12.29
C VAL A 157 -13.91 6.85 -12.24
N THR A 158 -14.47 6.46 -11.10
CA THR A 158 -15.91 6.49 -10.82
C THR A 158 -16.30 7.66 -9.93
N ALA A 159 -15.39 8.09 -9.02
CA ALA A 159 -15.59 9.23 -8.14
C ALA A 159 -14.27 9.86 -7.74
N THR A 160 -14.27 11.16 -7.49
CA THR A 160 -13.24 11.87 -6.72
C THR A 160 -13.91 12.41 -5.47
N VAL A 161 -13.42 11.98 -4.30
CA VAL A 161 -14.12 12.17 -3.02
C VAL A 161 -13.24 12.95 -2.06
N ALA A 162 -13.71 14.08 -1.57
CA ALA A 162 -13.04 14.83 -0.51
C ALA A 162 -13.09 14.00 0.80
N THR A 163 -11.95 13.72 1.38
CA THR A 163 -11.81 12.96 2.64
C THR A 163 -11.41 13.87 3.81
N GLY A 164 -10.33 14.60 3.62
CA GLY A 164 -9.76 15.55 4.57
C GLY A 164 -8.45 16.10 4.03
N PRO A 165 -7.87 17.14 4.64
CA PRO A 165 -6.60 17.69 4.16
C PRO A 165 -5.47 16.65 4.25
N VAL A 166 -4.62 16.62 3.23
CA VAL A 166 -3.43 15.74 3.15
C VAL A 166 -3.78 14.27 3.40
N PRO A 167 -4.62 13.62 2.55
CA PRO A 167 -4.80 12.18 2.64
C PRO A 167 -3.51 11.46 2.26
N GLU A 168 -3.04 10.58 3.15
CA GLU A 168 -1.75 9.90 3.02
C GLU A 168 -1.94 8.47 2.54
N TYR A 169 -2.68 7.65 3.25
CA TYR A 169 -2.80 6.22 3.01
C TYR A 169 -4.26 5.75 2.95
N ALA A 170 -4.53 4.68 2.21
CA ALA A 170 -5.84 4.05 2.15
C ALA A 170 -5.72 2.53 2.28
N VAL A 171 -6.45 1.93 3.21
CA VAL A 171 -6.52 0.48 3.38
C VAL A 171 -7.97 0.00 3.26
N ALA A 172 -8.16 -1.14 2.59
CA ALA A 172 -9.48 -1.74 2.47
C ALA A 172 -9.89 -2.50 3.75
N ASP A 173 -11.14 -2.39 4.11
CA ASP A 173 -11.78 -3.20 5.14
C ASP A 173 -12.57 -4.35 4.48
N PRO A 174 -12.09 -5.60 4.57
CA PRO A 174 -12.74 -6.75 3.93
C PRO A 174 -14.12 -7.08 4.52
N LYS A 175 -14.40 -6.65 5.76
CA LYS A 175 -15.68 -6.90 6.43
C LYS A 175 -16.79 -5.99 5.91
N THR A 176 -16.47 -4.72 5.67
CA THR A 176 -17.46 -3.70 5.27
C THR A 176 -17.43 -3.35 3.80
N GLY A 177 -16.33 -3.68 3.09
CA GLY A 177 -16.06 -3.25 1.73
C GLY A 177 -15.62 -1.78 1.61
N SER A 178 -15.52 -1.05 2.73
CA SER A 178 -15.10 0.34 2.78
C SER A 178 -13.58 0.45 2.72
N PHE A 179 -13.09 1.68 2.52
CA PHE A 179 -11.70 2.04 2.76
C PHE A 179 -11.58 2.95 3.98
N LEU A 180 -10.51 2.73 4.74
CA LEU A 180 -10.06 3.64 5.79
C LEU A 180 -8.95 4.51 5.20
N VAL A 181 -9.13 5.84 5.22
CA VAL A 181 -8.21 6.81 4.63
C VAL A 181 -7.64 7.71 5.72
N SER A 182 -6.31 7.73 5.87
CA SER A 182 -5.64 8.61 6.83
C SER A 182 -5.50 10.02 6.25
N ASN A 183 -5.90 11.05 7.03
CA ASN A 183 -5.79 12.45 6.65
C ASN A 183 -4.87 13.18 7.64
N ALA A 184 -3.62 13.42 7.23
CA ALA A 184 -2.60 13.99 8.11
C ALA A 184 -2.91 15.45 8.50
N GLY A 185 -3.51 16.23 7.59
CA GLY A 185 -3.72 17.65 7.79
C GLY A 185 -4.76 18.03 8.87
N ASN A 186 -5.60 17.08 9.30
CA ASN A 186 -6.61 17.32 10.35
C ASN A 186 -6.73 16.20 11.39
N ALA A 187 -5.78 15.26 11.40
CA ALA A 187 -5.72 14.14 12.34
C ALA A 187 -7.03 13.32 12.35
N THR A 188 -7.45 12.84 11.17
CA THR A 188 -8.65 12.02 11.04
C THR A 188 -8.39 10.75 10.20
N ILE A 189 -9.27 9.76 10.41
CA ILE A 189 -9.46 8.62 9.49
C ILE A 189 -10.85 8.75 8.90
N SER A 190 -10.95 8.80 7.56
CA SER A 190 -12.23 8.78 6.84
C SER A 190 -12.60 7.36 6.47
N VAL A 191 -13.87 6.98 6.67
CA VAL A 191 -14.45 5.72 6.18
C VAL A 191 -15.14 6.02 4.86
N LEU A 192 -14.56 5.54 3.76
CA LEU A 192 -15.02 5.76 2.40
C LEU A 192 -15.77 4.53 1.89
N ASP A 193 -16.99 4.72 1.43
CA ASP A 193 -17.70 3.73 0.61
C ASP A 193 -17.28 3.91 -0.88
N PRO A 194 -16.60 2.94 -1.49
CA PRO A 194 -16.15 3.07 -2.89
C PRO A 194 -17.26 2.87 -3.90
N GLU A 195 -18.34 2.13 -3.56
CA GLU A 195 -19.48 1.88 -4.45
C GLU A 195 -20.29 3.18 -4.66
N ASP A 196 -20.62 3.86 -3.55
CA ASP A 196 -21.40 5.11 -3.57
C ASP A 196 -20.49 6.34 -3.77
N GLY A 197 -19.18 6.22 -3.62
CA GLY A 197 -18.22 7.33 -3.75
C GLY A 197 -18.42 8.41 -2.68
N ILE A 198 -18.67 8.03 -1.43
CA ILE A 198 -18.92 8.96 -0.31
C ILE A 198 -18.13 8.59 0.95
N VAL A 199 -17.79 9.61 1.75
CA VAL A 199 -17.33 9.41 3.13
C VAL A 199 -18.54 9.22 4.03
N THR A 200 -18.63 8.06 4.66
CA THR A 200 -19.75 7.70 5.55
C THR A 200 -19.51 8.10 6.99
N ARG A 201 -18.23 8.20 7.41
CA ARG A 201 -17.84 8.47 8.78
C ARG A 201 -16.41 9.02 8.86
N ASN A 202 -16.13 9.77 9.92
CA ASN A 202 -14.77 10.20 10.25
C ASN A 202 -14.47 9.86 11.71
N PHE A 203 -13.28 9.32 11.97
CA PHE A 203 -12.71 9.11 13.29
C PHE A 203 -11.64 10.15 13.56
N LYS A 204 -11.49 10.56 14.82
CA LYS A 204 -10.49 11.54 15.21
C LYS A 204 -9.31 10.87 15.92
N LEU A 205 -8.10 11.31 15.57
CA LEU A 205 -6.84 10.90 16.17
C LEU A 205 -6.28 12.01 17.08
N GLN A 206 -5.22 11.69 17.82
CA GLN A 206 -4.51 12.65 18.66
C GLN A 206 -3.44 13.42 17.89
N GLY A 207 -2.87 12.81 16.84
CA GLY A 207 -1.84 13.37 15.99
C GLY A 207 -2.03 13.06 14.52
N PRO A 208 -1.20 13.66 13.63
CA PRO A 208 -1.28 13.46 12.18
C PRO A 208 -0.94 12.02 11.79
N PRO A 209 -1.90 11.25 11.24
CA PRO A 209 -1.61 9.90 10.76
C PRO A 209 -0.80 9.94 9.48
N LYS A 210 0.16 9.03 9.36
CA LYS A 210 0.88 8.71 8.13
C LYS A 210 0.37 7.39 7.57
N HIS A 211 1.06 6.31 7.86
CA HIS A 211 0.64 5.00 7.42
C HIS A 211 -0.36 4.36 8.37
N ILE A 212 -1.24 3.56 7.78
CA ILE A 212 -2.22 2.77 8.51
C ILE A 212 -2.23 1.35 7.97
N GLN A 213 -2.47 0.39 8.85
CA GLN A 213 -2.64 -1.03 8.52
C GLN A 213 -3.82 -1.59 9.30
N LEU A 214 -4.69 -2.33 8.64
CA LEU A 214 -5.83 -2.98 9.27
C LEU A 214 -5.51 -4.44 9.60
N ASP A 215 -5.55 -4.80 10.87
CA ASP A 215 -5.74 -6.17 11.30
C ASP A 215 -7.25 -6.47 11.22
N ALA A 216 -7.64 -7.13 10.13
CA ALA A 216 -9.06 -7.37 9.84
C ALA A 216 -9.70 -8.38 10.81
N ASP A 217 -8.95 -9.34 11.31
CA ASP A 217 -9.44 -10.39 12.23
C ASP A 217 -9.67 -9.81 13.63
N ALA A 218 -8.73 -9.02 14.14
CA ALA A 218 -8.88 -8.34 15.42
C ALA A 218 -9.74 -7.07 15.34
N ARG A 219 -10.09 -6.61 14.15
CA ARG A 219 -10.79 -5.32 13.90
C ARG A 219 -10.03 -4.13 14.46
N GLN A 220 -8.72 -4.13 14.34
CA GLN A 220 -7.84 -3.09 14.83
C GLN A 220 -7.13 -2.38 13.69
N LEU A 221 -7.28 -1.06 13.63
CA LEU A 221 -6.50 -0.21 12.75
C LEU A 221 -5.26 0.26 13.50
N ILE A 222 -4.10 -0.08 12.96
CA ILE A 222 -2.81 0.37 13.47
C ILE A 222 -2.43 1.65 12.73
N VAL A 223 -2.09 2.68 13.46
CA VAL A 223 -1.84 4.03 12.92
C VAL A 223 -0.49 4.53 13.38
N SER A 224 0.41 4.89 12.46
CA SER A 224 1.60 5.69 12.79
C SER A 224 1.23 7.17 12.80
N GLU A 225 1.42 7.84 13.94
CA GLU A 225 1.20 9.27 14.11
C GLU A 225 2.58 9.98 14.09
N ALA A 226 2.93 10.57 12.94
CA ALA A 226 4.30 11.01 12.67
C ALA A 226 4.84 12.01 13.68
N ASP A 227 4.15 13.13 13.87
CA ASP A 227 4.64 14.24 14.66
C ASP A 227 4.60 13.94 16.18
N ASN A 228 3.70 13.05 16.59
CA ASN A 228 3.61 12.61 17.99
C ASN A 228 4.64 11.55 18.32
N GLY A 229 5.21 10.88 17.31
CA GLY A 229 6.10 9.73 17.51
C GLY A 229 5.41 8.52 18.14
N THR A 230 4.10 8.36 17.90
CA THR A 230 3.27 7.32 18.51
C THR A 230 2.72 6.34 17.49
N VAL A 231 2.51 5.10 17.92
CA VAL A 231 1.69 4.13 17.21
C VAL A 231 0.43 3.90 18.01
N SER A 232 -0.73 4.20 17.43
CA SER A 232 -2.04 4.01 18.05
C SER A 232 -2.72 2.75 17.49
N ILE A 233 -3.41 2.01 18.37
CA ILE A 233 -4.34 0.94 18.02
C ILE A 233 -5.74 1.49 18.17
N MET A 234 -6.50 1.52 17.08
CA MET A 234 -7.88 2.00 17.03
C MET A 234 -8.84 0.85 16.72
N ASP A 235 -9.97 0.78 17.40
CA ASP A 235 -11.07 -0.09 16.97
C ASP A 235 -11.65 0.41 15.64
N ALA A 236 -11.61 -0.44 14.63
CA ALA A 236 -11.98 -0.07 13.26
C ALA A 236 -13.49 0.16 13.06
N ASP A 237 -14.33 -0.34 13.96
CA ASP A 237 -15.78 -0.20 13.89
C ASP A 237 -16.27 1.08 14.61
N SER A 238 -15.68 1.40 15.76
CA SER A 238 -16.09 2.55 16.60
C SER A 238 -15.20 3.79 16.44
N GLY A 239 -13.93 3.60 16.08
CA GLY A 239 -12.92 4.66 16.08
C GLY A 239 -12.35 4.97 17.46
N GLU A 240 -12.63 4.13 18.47
CA GLU A 240 -12.05 4.27 19.81
C GLU A 240 -10.55 3.92 19.79
N ILE A 241 -9.71 4.74 20.42
CA ILE A 241 -8.30 4.41 20.64
C ILE A 241 -8.23 3.40 21.79
N LEU A 242 -7.76 2.19 21.47
CA LEU A 242 -7.64 1.08 22.41
C LEU A 242 -6.32 1.13 23.17
N ASP A 243 -5.24 1.49 22.48
CA ASP A 243 -3.89 1.60 23.06
C ASP A 243 -3.03 2.58 22.28
N THR A 244 -1.93 3.05 22.88
CA THR A 244 -0.96 3.95 22.25
C THR A 244 0.45 3.66 22.75
N PHE A 245 1.40 3.50 21.83
CA PHE A 245 2.80 3.27 22.13
C PHE A 245 3.64 4.50 21.74
N ASP A 246 4.29 5.13 22.70
CA ASP A 246 5.22 6.23 22.47
C ASP A 246 6.57 5.66 22.05
N ILE A 247 6.95 5.83 20.78
CA ILE A 247 8.23 5.38 20.20
C ILE A 247 9.22 6.53 20.13
N GLY A 248 8.71 7.74 19.85
CA GLY A 248 9.51 8.94 19.65
C GLY A 248 10.17 9.05 18.29
N GLY A 249 10.42 10.30 17.87
CA GLY A 249 10.90 10.64 16.54
C GLY A 249 9.78 10.66 15.49
N GLU A 250 10.13 10.97 14.26
CA GLU A 250 9.18 10.94 13.13
C GLU A 250 8.92 9.48 12.73
N LEU A 251 7.68 9.03 12.90
CA LEU A 251 7.25 7.70 12.44
C LEU A 251 6.73 7.76 11.01
N HIS A 252 6.90 6.64 10.28
CA HIS A 252 6.36 6.54 8.92
C HIS A 252 5.62 5.22 8.67
N GLY A 253 6.33 4.17 8.28
CA GLY A 253 5.75 2.87 7.96
C GLY A 253 5.22 2.14 9.19
N VAL A 254 4.18 1.34 8.98
CA VAL A 254 3.66 0.40 9.96
C VAL A 254 3.29 -0.91 9.28
N ALA A 255 3.56 -2.03 9.95
CA ALA A 255 3.11 -3.36 9.59
C ALA A 255 2.54 -4.06 10.82
N VAL A 256 1.66 -5.04 10.62
CA VAL A 256 1.01 -5.77 11.72
C VAL A 256 0.75 -7.22 11.35
N ASP A 257 0.86 -8.09 12.34
CA ASP A 257 0.29 -9.44 12.34
C ASP A 257 -0.43 -9.72 13.67
N GLN A 258 -0.76 -10.98 13.94
CA GLN A 258 -1.48 -11.37 15.16
C GLN A 258 -0.69 -11.07 16.44
N ASP A 259 0.64 -11.19 16.39
CA ASP A 259 1.51 -11.17 17.57
C ASP A 259 2.26 -9.85 17.75
N ALA A 260 2.50 -9.11 16.67
CA ALA A 260 3.34 -7.92 16.71
C ALA A 260 2.88 -6.79 15.80
N ILE A 261 3.34 -5.60 16.15
CA ILE A 261 3.30 -4.39 15.32
C ILE A 261 4.74 -3.97 15.07
N TRP A 262 5.04 -3.60 13.82
CA TRP A 262 6.33 -2.99 13.44
C TRP A 262 6.10 -1.55 13.01
N SER A 263 7.05 -0.67 13.36
CA SER A 263 7.05 0.72 12.92
C SER A 263 8.45 1.19 12.59
N SER A 264 8.56 2.06 11.59
CA SER A 264 9.79 2.76 11.23
C SER A 264 9.85 4.13 11.92
N ALA A 265 10.89 4.35 12.75
CA ALA A 265 11.21 5.64 13.35
C ALA A 265 12.34 6.29 12.52
N ARG A 266 11.93 7.05 11.51
CA ARG A 266 12.79 7.56 10.44
C ARG A 266 13.95 8.39 10.95
N GLU A 267 13.69 9.43 11.73
CA GLU A 267 14.74 10.31 12.29
C GLU A 267 15.71 9.59 13.25
N ARG A 268 15.23 8.52 13.90
CA ARG A 268 16.04 7.73 14.81
C ARG A 268 16.82 6.61 14.13
N ASN A 269 16.58 6.37 12.84
CA ASN A 269 17.14 5.25 12.07
C ASN A 269 16.81 3.87 12.69
N LEU A 270 15.61 3.73 13.25
CA LEU A 270 15.19 2.52 13.95
C LEU A 270 14.00 1.84 13.26
N VAL A 271 14.01 0.53 13.30
CA VAL A 271 12.81 -0.32 13.20
C VAL A 271 12.48 -0.80 14.59
N VAL A 272 11.22 -0.68 14.96
CA VAL A 272 10.69 -1.06 16.27
C VAL A 272 9.68 -2.18 16.08
N ARG A 273 9.83 -3.26 16.84
CA ARG A 273 8.81 -4.31 17.01
C ARG A 273 8.16 -4.16 18.37
N ILE A 274 6.85 -4.21 18.42
CA ILE A 274 6.05 -4.15 19.64
C ILE A 274 5.30 -5.47 19.76
N ASP A 275 5.51 -6.22 20.83
CA ASP A 275 4.68 -7.38 21.17
C ASP A 275 3.29 -6.91 21.61
N ARG A 276 2.24 -7.36 20.93
CA ARG A 276 0.86 -6.89 21.16
C ARG A 276 0.29 -7.34 22.49
N SER A 277 0.77 -8.47 23.01
CA SER A 277 0.26 -9.06 24.25
C SER A 277 0.89 -8.47 25.50
N THR A 278 2.19 -8.09 25.41
CA THR A 278 2.98 -7.62 26.56
C THR A 278 3.30 -6.13 26.50
N GLY A 279 3.28 -5.54 25.29
CA GLY A 279 3.78 -4.18 25.04
C GLY A 279 5.32 -4.07 25.04
N GLU A 280 6.03 -5.20 25.17
CA GLU A 280 7.48 -5.21 25.09
C GLU A 280 8.00 -4.77 23.73
N ARG A 281 9.11 -4.06 23.71
CA ARG A 281 9.69 -3.48 22.49
C ARG A 281 11.07 -4.03 22.22
N LEU A 282 11.33 -4.27 20.93
CA LEU A 282 12.63 -4.51 20.37
C LEU A 282 12.94 -3.39 19.37
N GLU A 283 14.05 -2.69 19.55
CA GLU A 283 14.48 -1.59 18.68
C GLU A 283 15.83 -1.93 18.05
N VAL A 284 15.94 -1.83 16.72
CA VAL A 284 17.16 -2.11 15.98
C VAL A 284 17.45 -1.00 14.98
N ASN A 285 18.71 -0.53 14.95
CA ASN A 285 19.17 0.37 13.89
C ASN A 285 19.48 -0.47 12.65
N VAL A 286 18.72 -0.26 11.58
CA VAL A 286 18.85 -1.01 10.33
C VAL A 286 19.58 -0.24 9.23
N GLY A 287 19.71 1.08 9.38
CA GLY A 287 20.32 1.96 8.40
C GLY A 287 19.66 3.34 8.35
N SER A 288 19.94 4.11 7.31
CA SER A 288 19.49 5.48 7.18
C SER A 288 18.00 5.58 6.81
N GLU A 289 17.24 6.29 7.61
CA GLU A 289 15.85 6.68 7.37
C GLU A 289 14.95 5.52 6.92
N PRO A 290 14.70 4.49 7.79
CA PRO A 290 13.72 3.44 7.48
C PRO A 290 12.35 4.05 7.23
N TYR A 291 11.66 3.55 6.19
CA TYR A 291 10.53 4.27 5.62
C TYR A 291 9.28 3.38 5.53
N HIS A 292 8.92 2.89 4.33
CA HIS A 292 7.81 1.97 4.17
C HIS A 292 8.14 0.57 4.69
N MET A 293 7.11 -0.16 5.10
CA MET A 293 7.25 -1.52 5.64
C MET A 293 6.17 -2.43 5.06
N ALA A 294 6.53 -3.70 4.87
CA ALA A 294 5.56 -4.77 4.56
C ALA A 294 5.97 -6.06 5.25
N ARG A 295 5.00 -6.74 5.86
CA ARG A 295 5.14 -8.10 6.34
C ARG A 295 4.81 -9.06 5.21
N VAL A 296 5.78 -9.82 4.73
CA VAL A 296 5.63 -10.78 3.64
C VAL A 296 6.14 -12.12 4.13
N GLU A 297 5.25 -13.09 4.25
CA GLU A 297 5.57 -14.43 4.75
C GLU A 297 6.37 -14.40 6.08
N ASP A 298 7.60 -14.88 6.06
CA ASP A 298 8.51 -14.91 7.21
C ASP A 298 9.52 -13.75 7.22
N ALA A 299 9.29 -12.71 6.44
CA ALA A 299 10.17 -11.56 6.31
C ALA A 299 9.46 -10.24 6.62
N LEU A 300 10.20 -9.27 7.14
CA LEU A 300 9.82 -7.88 7.24
C LEU A 300 10.66 -7.08 6.25
N LEU A 301 10.00 -6.53 5.22
CA LEU A 301 10.63 -5.66 4.25
C LEU A 301 10.58 -4.22 4.76
N VAL A 302 11.68 -3.50 4.61
CA VAL A 302 11.77 -2.08 5.00
C VAL A 302 12.53 -1.32 3.94
N SER A 303 11.94 -0.26 3.38
CA SER A 303 12.66 0.63 2.46
C SER A 303 13.39 1.74 3.19
N SER A 304 14.35 2.37 2.51
CA SER A 304 15.08 3.54 3.00
C SER A 304 14.67 4.80 2.24
N ALA A 305 14.33 5.87 2.96
CA ALA A 305 14.18 7.20 2.36
C ALA A 305 15.53 7.91 2.18
N GLY A 306 16.56 7.48 2.92
CA GLY A 306 17.89 8.11 2.89
C GLY A 306 18.80 7.59 1.77
N LYS A 307 18.57 6.36 1.28
CA LYS A 307 19.41 5.70 0.28
C LYS A 307 18.59 4.83 -0.67
N PRO A 308 19.08 4.52 -1.87
CA PRO A 308 18.46 3.59 -2.79
C PRO A 308 18.74 2.13 -2.35
N GLU A 309 18.14 1.72 -1.26
CA GLU A 309 18.26 0.37 -0.72
C GLU A 309 16.99 -0.03 0.06
N LEU A 310 16.78 -1.32 0.20
CA LEU A 310 15.79 -1.89 1.11
C LEU A 310 16.41 -3.04 1.91
N TRP A 311 15.82 -3.31 3.06
CA TRP A 311 16.29 -4.34 3.99
C TRP A 311 15.25 -5.43 4.17
N ILE A 312 15.72 -6.67 4.18
CA ILE A 312 14.92 -7.84 4.55
C ILE A 312 15.36 -8.23 5.96
N LEU A 313 14.43 -8.13 6.90
CA LEU A 313 14.67 -8.43 8.30
C LEU A 313 13.94 -9.71 8.71
N ASP A 314 14.50 -10.38 9.71
CA ASP A 314 13.73 -11.34 10.48
C ASP A 314 12.64 -10.61 11.28
N PRO A 315 11.36 -10.97 11.18
CA PRO A 315 10.30 -10.22 11.84
C PRO A 315 10.28 -10.38 13.38
N GLU A 316 10.84 -11.48 13.91
CA GLU A 316 10.87 -11.75 15.34
C GLU A 316 12.03 -11.07 16.03
N THR A 317 13.23 -11.18 15.44
CA THR A 317 14.49 -10.71 16.03
C THR A 317 14.96 -9.37 15.49
N LEU A 318 14.39 -8.90 14.38
CA LEU A 318 14.83 -7.75 13.58
C LEU A 318 16.27 -7.88 13.06
N GLU A 319 16.84 -9.09 13.05
CA GLU A 319 18.14 -9.33 12.44
C GLU A 319 18.07 -9.09 10.92
N LEU A 320 19.06 -8.38 10.41
CA LEU A 320 19.20 -8.12 8.98
C LEU A 320 19.57 -9.42 8.25
N ARG A 321 18.68 -9.91 7.37
CA ARG A 321 18.93 -11.09 6.54
C ARG A 321 19.59 -10.72 5.22
N GLN A 322 19.15 -9.60 4.60
CA GLN A 322 19.63 -9.17 3.28
C GLN A 322 19.46 -7.65 3.12
N THR A 323 20.38 -7.03 2.38
CA THR A 323 20.22 -5.69 1.83
C THR A 323 20.14 -5.81 0.33
N ILE A 324 19.16 -5.14 -0.29
CA ILE A 324 18.96 -5.07 -1.74
C ILE A 324 19.20 -3.63 -2.17
N GLU A 325 20.16 -3.43 -3.06
CA GLU A 325 20.37 -2.14 -3.71
C GLU A 325 19.26 -1.92 -4.76
N THR A 326 18.68 -0.74 -4.78
CA THR A 326 17.69 -0.30 -5.76
C THR A 326 18.28 0.79 -6.63
N ASP A 327 17.72 1.03 -7.81
CA ASP A 327 18.25 2.07 -8.70
C ASP A 327 17.85 3.48 -8.25
N SER A 328 16.75 3.58 -7.48
CA SER A 328 16.29 4.81 -6.83
C SER A 328 15.63 4.47 -5.48
N ARG A 329 15.16 5.48 -4.75
CA ARG A 329 14.48 5.28 -3.47
C ARG A 329 13.24 4.42 -3.64
N ALA A 330 13.16 3.38 -2.83
CA ALA A 330 12.03 2.46 -2.80
C ALA A 330 10.90 3.01 -1.94
N HIS A 331 9.67 2.76 -2.38
CA HIS A 331 8.47 3.25 -1.70
C HIS A 331 7.54 2.09 -1.29
N GLN A 332 6.23 2.18 -1.57
CA GLN A 332 5.22 1.22 -1.16
C GLN A 332 5.46 -0.18 -1.76
N PHE A 333 5.48 -1.21 -0.92
CA PHE A 333 5.61 -2.60 -1.38
C PHE A 333 4.26 -3.16 -1.85
N ALA A 334 4.28 -3.92 -2.94
CA ALA A 334 3.11 -4.64 -3.47
C ALA A 334 3.40 -6.15 -3.53
N PRO A 335 3.08 -6.92 -2.48
CA PRO A 335 3.14 -8.37 -2.51
C PRO A 335 2.11 -8.93 -3.50
N MET A 336 2.53 -9.93 -4.29
CA MET A 336 1.69 -10.67 -5.26
C MET A 336 1.85 -12.17 -4.98
N PRO A 337 0.97 -12.78 -4.15
CA PRO A 337 1.00 -14.21 -3.82
C PRO A 337 0.57 -15.11 -4.97
#